data_10c2ef4abd51438d7741d3dd1ab60e8f
#
_entry.id   10c2ef4abd51438d7741d3dd1ab60e8f
#
_cell.length_a   1.000
_cell.length_b   1.000
_cell.length_c   1.000
_cell.angle_alpha   90.00
_cell.angle_beta   90.00
_cell.angle_gamma   90.00
#
_symmetry.space_group_name_H-M   'P 1'
#
loop_
_entity.id
_entity.type
_entity.pdbx_description
1 polymer ?
#
loop_
_entity_poly.entity_id
_entity_poly.type
_entity_poly.pdbx_seq_one_letter_code
_entity_poly.pdbx_strand_id
1 'polypeptide(L)'
;EVRYQQQSEQKEWLLFVDQLEAELDRSQFEKVEGNRIYVKQDGKDISIGKSKSDDFRKTDASGRGYQPMVYGLKSAQITEDNQVVRFRFQFQKGLEREFIYRVEKEKS
;
A
#
# COMPACT_ATOMS: atom_id res chain seq x y z
N GLU A 1 -1.91 -28.55 -0.48
CA GLU A 1 -0.66 -28.77 -1.14
C GLU A 1 0.12 -27.49 -1.29
N VAL A 2 1.43 -27.60 -1.18
CA VAL A 2 2.30 -26.44 -1.20
C VAL A 2 2.16 -25.64 -2.51
N ARG A 3 2.12 -26.35 -3.63
CA ARG A 3 2.04 -25.70 -4.93
C ARG A 3 0.74 -24.90 -5.09
N TYR A 4 -0.36 -25.46 -4.61
CA TYR A 4 -1.64 -24.79 -4.70
C TYR A 4 -1.65 -23.51 -3.84
N GLN A 5 -1.11 -23.61 -2.62
CA GLN A 5 -1.03 -22.45 -1.73
C GLN A 5 -0.15 -21.36 -2.31
N GLN A 6 0.97 -21.73 -2.92
CA GLN A 6 1.87 -20.75 -3.53
C GLN A 6 1.19 -20.00 -4.66
N GLN A 7 0.42 -20.70 -5.48
CA GLN A 7 -0.32 -20.03 -6.55
C GLN A 7 -1.37 -19.10 -6.01
N SER A 8 -2.07 -19.50 -4.95
CA SER A 8 -3.08 -18.66 -4.32
C SER A 8 -2.47 -17.40 -3.73
N GLU A 9 -1.36 -17.53 -3.02
CA GLU A 9 -0.68 -16.39 -2.43
C GLU A 9 -0.13 -15.45 -3.50
N GLN A 10 0.41 -16.00 -4.58
CA GLN A 10 0.89 -15.19 -5.69
C GLN A 10 -0.24 -14.42 -6.34
N LYS A 11 -1.38 -15.05 -6.53
CA LYS A 11 -2.55 -14.40 -7.11
C LYS A 11 -3.05 -13.26 -6.23
N GLU A 12 -3.12 -13.51 -4.93
CA GLU A 12 -3.55 -12.48 -3.98
C GLU A 12 -2.60 -11.28 -4.00
N TRP A 13 -1.29 -11.56 -4.07
CA TRP A 13 -0.29 -10.50 -4.15
C TRP A 13 -0.47 -9.66 -5.41
N LEU A 14 -0.67 -10.30 -6.56
CA LEU A 14 -0.83 -9.59 -7.82
C LEU A 14 -2.10 -8.75 -7.82
N LEU A 15 -3.19 -9.27 -7.27
CA LEU A 15 -4.43 -8.49 -7.16
C LEU A 15 -4.25 -7.28 -6.25
N PHE A 16 -3.54 -7.46 -5.15
CA PHE A 16 -3.26 -6.36 -4.24
C PHE A 16 -2.41 -5.29 -4.92
N VAL A 17 -1.36 -5.69 -5.64
CA VAL A 17 -0.50 -4.75 -6.34
C VAL A 17 -1.30 -3.97 -7.39
N ASP A 18 -2.14 -4.65 -8.14
CA ASP A 18 -2.99 -3.99 -9.14
C ASP A 18 -3.89 -2.95 -8.48
N GLN A 19 -4.49 -3.32 -7.36
CA GLN A 19 -5.37 -2.41 -6.65
C GLN A 19 -4.63 -1.21 -6.08
N LEU A 20 -3.46 -1.46 -5.47
CA LEU A 20 -2.64 -0.38 -4.91
C LEU A 20 -2.17 0.57 -6.00
N GLU A 21 -1.70 0.02 -7.12
CA GLU A 21 -1.23 0.83 -8.22
C GLU A 21 -2.36 1.69 -8.79
N ALA A 22 -3.56 1.11 -8.93
CA ALA A 22 -4.72 1.86 -9.43
C ALA A 22 -5.08 3.02 -8.49
N GLU A 23 -5.01 2.79 -7.18
CA GLU A 23 -5.27 3.85 -6.21
C GLU A 23 -4.25 4.97 -6.32
N LEU A 24 -2.97 4.60 -6.43
CA LEU A 24 -1.91 5.59 -6.51
C LEU A 24 -1.95 6.36 -7.83
N ASP A 25 -2.29 5.68 -8.93
CA ASP A 25 -2.35 6.32 -10.25
C ASP A 25 -3.41 7.41 -10.33
N ARG A 26 -4.49 7.26 -9.56
CA ARG A 26 -5.56 8.27 -9.56
C ARG A 26 -5.39 9.29 -8.45
N SER A 27 -4.26 9.27 -7.78
CA SER A 27 -4.00 10.12 -6.61
C SER A 27 -2.91 11.13 -6.91
N GLN A 28 -2.95 12.22 -6.15
CA GLN A 28 -1.88 13.19 -6.13
C GLN A 28 -1.04 12.94 -4.89
N PHE A 29 0.22 12.63 -5.08
CA PHE A 29 1.13 12.29 -3.98
C PHE A 29 1.38 13.51 -3.10
N GLU A 30 1.35 13.33 -1.79
CA GLU A 30 1.70 14.38 -0.84
C GLU A 30 2.96 14.05 -0.06
N LYS A 31 2.97 12.95 0.68
CA LYS A 31 4.13 12.61 1.52
C LYS A 31 4.07 11.17 1.98
N VAL A 32 5.21 10.70 2.51
CA VAL A 32 5.31 9.46 3.26
C VAL A 32 5.75 9.81 4.67
N GLU A 33 5.04 9.29 5.67
CA GLU A 33 5.35 9.56 7.06
C GLU A 33 4.77 8.44 7.93
N GLY A 34 5.57 7.95 8.90
CA GLY A 34 5.09 6.92 9.82
C GLY A 34 4.64 5.64 9.15
N ASN A 35 5.32 5.21 8.11
CA ASN A 35 5.00 4.02 7.32
C ASN A 35 3.59 4.10 6.70
N ARG A 36 3.19 5.31 6.32
CA ARG A 36 1.96 5.55 5.60
C ARG A 36 2.24 6.48 4.43
N ILE A 37 1.49 6.31 3.35
CA ILE A 37 1.54 7.24 2.23
C ILE A 37 0.30 8.11 2.28
N TYR A 38 0.49 9.41 2.11
CA TYR A 38 -0.58 10.39 2.13
C TYR A 38 -0.76 10.94 0.72
N VAL A 39 -1.97 10.89 0.24
CA VAL A 39 -2.30 11.31 -1.13
C VAL A 39 -3.60 12.10 -1.12
N LYS A 40 -3.89 12.73 -2.25
CA LYS A 40 -5.16 13.41 -2.47
C LYS A 40 -5.91 12.72 -3.60
N GLN A 41 -7.18 12.43 -3.35
CA GLN A 41 -8.07 11.85 -4.37
C GLN A 41 -9.32 12.72 -4.45
N ASP A 42 -9.56 13.31 -5.61
CA ASP A 42 -10.72 14.17 -5.83
C ASP A 42 -10.81 15.27 -4.76
N GLY A 43 -9.67 15.85 -4.41
CA GLY A 43 -9.62 16.92 -3.43
C GLY A 43 -9.71 16.47 -1.98
N LYS A 44 -9.78 15.17 -1.72
CA LYS A 44 -9.88 14.61 -0.37
C LYS A 44 -8.56 14.03 0.08
N ASP A 45 -8.22 14.27 1.33
CA ASP A 45 -7.00 13.72 1.92
C ASP A 45 -7.20 12.25 2.27
N ILE A 46 -6.34 11.40 1.75
CA ILE A 46 -6.41 9.95 1.90
C ILE A 46 -5.09 9.45 2.46
N SER A 47 -5.16 8.45 3.32
CA SER A 47 -3.99 7.79 3.91
C SER A 47 -4.05 6.31 3.62
N ILE A 48 -2.93 5.74 3.21
CA ILE A 48 -2.86 4.30 2.92
C ILE A 48 -1.70 3.72 3.72
N GLY A 49 -1.99 2.67 4.47
CA GLY A 49 -0.98 2.02 5.28
C GLY A 49 -1.54 0.84 6.05
N LYS A 50 -0.66 0.19 6.83
CA LYS A 50 -1.08 -0.94 7.66
C LYS A 50 -1.85 -0.43 8.86
N SER A 51 -2.94 -1.11 9.17
CA SER A 51 -3.72 -0.82 10.38
C SER A 51 -3.02 -1.35 11.63
N LYS A 52 -3.63 -1.11 12.78
CA LYS A 52 -3.15 -1.72 14.02
C LYS A 52 -3.39 -3.23 14.04
N SER A 53 -4.27 -3.72 13.17
CA SER A 53 -4.51 -5.15 13.01
C SER A 53 -3.56 -5.70 11.95
N ASP A 54 -4.04 -6.53 11.03
CA ASP A 54 -3.18 -7.21 10.08
C ASP A 54 -3.44 -6.81 8.62
N ASP A 55 -4.23 -5.77 8.39
CA ASP A 55 -4.57 -5.40 7.02
C ASP A 55 -3.91 -4.09 6.60
N PHE A 56 -3.70 -3.99 5.30
CA PHE A 56 -3.28 -2.76 4.64
C PHE A 56 -4.54 -2.10 4.11
N ARG A 57 -4.77 -0.83 4.45
CA ARG A 57 -6.05 -0.20 4.18
C ARG A 57 -5.93 1.24 3.75
N LYS A 58 -6.94 1.68 3.04
CA LYS A 58 -7.12 3.07 2.65
C LYS A 58 -8.16 3.70 3.58
N THR A 59 -7.83 4.87 4.13
CA THR A 59 -8.72 5.62 5.00
C THR A 59 -8.69 7.08 4.61
N ASP A 60 -9.67 7.86 5.11
CA ASP A 60 -9.57 9.30 4.99
C ASP A 60 -8.57 9.83 6.05
N ALA A 61 -8.30 11.14 6.02
CA ALA A 61 -7.27 11.73 6.87
C ALA A 61 -7.62 11.62 8.36
N SER A 62 -8.90 11.46 8.69
CA SER A 62 -9.34 11.30 10.07
C SER A 62 -9.32 9.85 10.53
N GLY A 63 -8.96 8.92 9.66
CA GLY A 63 -8.94 7.50 9.97
C GLY A 63 -10.27 6.80 9.77
N ARG A 64 -11.23 7.45 9.18
CA ARG A 64 -12.55 6.87 8.94
C ARG A 64 -12.71 6.45 7.49
N GLY A 65 -13.77 5.70 7.20
CA GLY A 65 -14.09 5.28 5.85
C GLY A 65 -13.05 4.36 5.28
N TYR A 66 -12.77 3.27 5.96
CA TYR A 66 -11.68 2.42 5.56
C TYR A 66 -12.07 1.39 4.50
N GLN A 67 -11.10 1.08 3.66
CA GLN A 67 -11.23 0.05 2.64
C GLN A 67 -10.01 -0.87 2.75
N PRO A 68 -10.19 -2.12 3.21
CA PRO A 68 -9.07 -3.04 3.32
C PRO A 68 -8.63 -3.51 1.93
N MET A 69 -7.34 -3.68 1.75
CA MET A 69 -6.77 -4.07 0.47
C MET A 69 -6.10 -5.44 0.52
N VAL A 70 -5.46 -5.78 1.64
CA VAL A 70 -4.86 -7.10 1.83
C VAL A 70 -4.77 -7.38 3.32
N TYR A 71 -4.86 -8.64 3.68
CA TYR A 71 -4.80 -9.13 5.06
C TYR A 71 -3.56 -9.98 5.28
N GLY A 72 -3.29 -10.30 6.53
CA GLY A 72 -2.21 -11.21 6.89
C GLY A 72 -0.84 -10.57 6.99
N LEU A 73 -0.79 -9.26 7.14
CA LEU A 73 0.48 -8.55 7.26
C LEU A 73 1.01 -8.59 8.68
N LYS A 74 2.29 -8.88 8.80
CA LYS A 74 3.02 -8.69 10.05
C LYS A 74 3.54 -7.26 10.15
N SER A 75 4.05 -6.71 9.05
CA SER A 75 4.53 -5.34 9.02
C SER A 75 4.50 -4.80 7.61
N ALA A 76 4.52 -3.48 7.50
CA ALA A 76 4.64 -2.78 6.23
C ALA A 76 5.51 -1.56 6.47
N GLN A 77 6.54 -1.41 5.65
CA GLN A 77 7.41 -0.24 5.70
C GLN A 77 7.26 0.53 4.40
N ILE A 78 7.11 1.82 4.51
CA ILE A 78 6.94 2.70 3.35
C ILE A 78 7.97 3.81 3.46
N THR A 79 8.81 3.93 2.45
CA THR A 79 9.84 4.97 2.41
C THR A 79 9.81 5.67 1.07
N GLU A 80 10.28 6.90 1.05
CA GLU A 80 10.37 7.69 -0.18
C GLU A 80 11.80 8.19 -0.36
N ASP A 81 12.30 8.06 -1.60
CA ASP A 81 13.62 8.57 -1.95
C ASP A 81 13.59 8.95 -3.43
N ASN A 82 13.90 10.21 -3.75
CA ASN A 82 14.01 10.71 -5.12
C ASN A 82 12.79 10.35 -5.98
N GLN A 83 11.59 10.64 -5.48
CA GLN A 83 10.33 10.40 -6.19
C GLN A 83 10.01 8.93 -6.39
N VAL A 84 10.68 8.06 -5.62
CA VAL A 84 10.38 6.63 -5.63
C VAL A 84 9.88 6.26 -4.25
N VAL A 85 8.69 5.66 -4.20
CA VAL A 85 8.12 5.15 -2.96
C VAL A 85 8.30 3.64 -2.95
N ARG A 86 8.91 3.15 -1.91
CA ARG A 86 9.18 1.73 -1.75
C ARG A 86 8.31 1.18 -0.63
N PHE A 87 7.55 0.15 -0.95
CA PHE A 87 6.69 -0.54 -0.01
C PHE A 87 7.27 -1.92 0.24
N ARG A 88 7.58 -2.22 1.50
CA ARG A 88 8.09 -3.52 1.89
C ARG A 88 7.10 -4.17 2.82
N PHE A 89 6.60 -5.34 2.41
CA PHE A 89 5.56 -6.06 3.14
C PHE A 89 6.13 -7.35 3.69
N GLN A 90 5.87 -7.59 4.97
CA GLN A 90 6.19 -8.86 5.60
C GLN A 90 4.88 -9.48 6.05
N PHE A 91 4.62 -10.69 5.56
CA PHE A 91 3.40 -11.40 5.87
C PHE A 91 3.62 -12.36 7.04
N GLN A 92 2.55 -12.64 7.78
CA GLN A 92 2.62 -13.49 8.95
C GLN A 92 3.10 -14.90 8.63
N LYS A 93 2.85 -15.36 7.41
CA LYS A 93 3.29 -16.67 6.94
C LYS A 93 4.76 -16.73 6.52
N GLY A 94 5.49 -15.62 6.66
CA GLY A 94 6.89 -15.58 6.33
C GLY A 94 7.25 -15.05 4.96
N LEU A 95 6.26 -14.77 4.13
CA LEU A 95 6.50 -14.18 2.83
C LEU A 95 6.91 -12.71 2.97
N GLU A 96 7.88 -12.31 2.16
CA GLU A 96 8.27 -10.91 2.06
C GLU A 96 8.09 -10.47 0.61
N ARG A 97 7.56 -9.26 0.43
CA ARG A 97 7.30 -8.72 -0.91
C ARG A 97 7.64 -7.24 -0.92
N GLU A 98 7.99 -6.77 -2.10
CA GLU A 98 8.34 -5.37 -2.29
C GLU A 98 7.58 -4.83 -3.50
N PHE A 99 7.09 -3.60 -3.37
CA PHE A 99 6.44 -2.90 -4.47
C PHE A 99 7.05 -1.51 -4.56
N ILE A 100 7.41 -1.10 -5.76
CA ILE A 100 8.05 0.19 -5.98
C ILE A 100 7.16 1.02 -6.89
N TYR A 101 6.90 2.25 -6.47
CA TYR A 101 6.05 3.16 -7.23
C TYR A 101 6.76 4.49 -7.42
N ARG A 102 6.82 4.94 -8.66
CA ARG A 102 7.40 6.24 -8.97
C ARG A 102 6.30 7.30 -8.91
N VAL A 103 6.50 8.30 -8.07
CA VAL A 103 5.54 9.39 -7.94
C VAL A 103 6.03 10.58 -8.76
N GLU A 104 5.07 11.28 -9.37
CA GLU A 104 5.37 12.51 -10.09
C GLU A 104 5.02 13.67 -9.16
N LYS A 105 6.05 14.43 -8.80
CA LYS A 105 5.80 15.65 -8.06
C LYS A 105 5.46 16.74 -9.06
N GLU A 106 4.48 17.57 -8.69
CA GLU A 106 4.12 18.70 -9.53
C GLU A 106 5.35 19.56 -9.81
N LYS A 107 5.53 19.86 -11.07
CA LYS A 107 6.56 20.81 -11.43
C LYS A 107 6.05 22.19 -11.10
N SER A 108 6.75 22.84 -10.22
CA SER A 108 6.42 24.21 -9.85
C SER A 108 6.70 25.18 -10.99
#